data_96ef9249091cf487769238014d2371fe
#
_entry.id   96ef9249091cf487769238014d2371fe
#
_cell.length_a   1.000
_cell.length_b   1.000
_cell.length_c   1.000
_cell.angle_alpha   90.00
_cell.angle_beta   90.00
_cell.angle_gamma   90.00
#
_symmetry.space_group_name_H-M   'P 1'
#
loop_
_entity.id
_entity.type
_entity.pdbx_description
1 polymer ?
#
loop_
_entity_poly.entity_id
_entity_poly.type
_entity_poly.pdbx_seq_one_letter_code
_entity_poly.pdbx_strand_id
1 'polypeptide(L)'
;MSKIIILGFSLFFYSKYLLAMDFLECIQDVPINNKIIEIKKSCFVFDSDTGKIMSVEADSLSSNIEVLNFYKTILIQFDWDLKTEKNNQAIVFIRDNEILKININNKNTIIFNSFLSFKNN
;
A
#
# COMPACT_ATOMS: atom_id res chain seq x y z
N MET A 1 24.71 16.26 -31.13
CA MET A 1 25.28 15.36 -30.15
C MET A 1 24.84 15.71 -28.73
N SER A 2 24.88 16.98 -28.33
CA SER A 2 24.46 17.36 -26.99
C SER A 2 23.02 17.02 -26.67
N LYS A 3 22.12 17.03 -27.66
CA LYS A 3 20.72 16.70 -27.46
C LYS A 3 20.50 15.26 -27.01
N ILE A 4 21.29 14.33 -27.53
CA ILE A 4 21.18 12.91 -27.17
C ILE A 4 21.58 12.71 -25.71
N ILE A 5 22.62 13.40 -25.27
CA ILE A 5 23.09 13.31 -23.90
C ILE A 5 22.04 13.84 -22.92
N ILE A 6 21.35 14.95 -23.28
CA ILE A 6 20.31 15.54 -22.45
C ILE A 6 19.13 14.59 -22.29
N LEU A 7 18.72 13.91 -23.37
CA LEU A 7 17.62 12.95 -23.31
C LEU A 7 17.95 11.76 -22.41
N GLY A 8 19.16 11.24 -22.53
CA GLY A 8 19.60 10.14 -21.67
C GLY A 8 19.63 10.51 -20.21
N PHE A 9 20.09 11.71 -19.91
CA PHE A 9 20.12 12.22 -18.55
C PHE A 9 18.69 12.35 -17.98
N SER A 10 17.76 12.85 -18.77
CA SER A 10 16.36 13.01 -18.35
C SER A 10 15.71 11.66 -18.00
N LEU A 11 15.94 10.63 -18.81
CA LEU A 11 15.41 9.30 -18.55
C LEU A 11 16.01 8.71 -17.26
N PHE A 12 17.29 8.90 -17.05
CA PHE A 12 17.95 8.42 -15.85
C PHE A 12 17.37 9.07 -14.60
N PHE A 13 17.11 10.37 -14.64
CA PHE A 13 16.53 11.12 -13.53
C PHE A 13 15.14 10.60 -13.17
N TYR A 14 14.31 10.31 -14.17
CA TYR A 14 12.95 9.78 -13.97
C TYR A 14 12.98 8.40 -13.30
N SER A 15 13.88 7.54 -13.74
CA SER A 15 14.05 6.22 -13.18
C SER A 15 14.41 6.27 -11.69
N LYS A 16 15.30 7.19 -11.33
CA LYS A 16 15.73 7.40 -9.95
C LYS A 16 14.56 7.82 -9.04
N TYR A 17 13.67 8.63 -9.55
CA TYR A 17 12.48 9.06 -8.80
C TYR A 17 11.59 7.87 -8.43
N LEU A 18 11.36 6.94 -9.36
CA LEU A 18 10.54 5.77 -9.11
C LEU A 18 11.15 4.84 -8.04
N LEU A 19 12.46 4.80 -7.95
CA LEU A 19 13.15 3.94 -6.99
C LEU A 19 13.10 4.47 -5.55
N ALA A 20 12.59 5.69 -5.33
CA ALA A 20 12.55 6.30 -4.01
C ALA A 20 11.31 5.90 -3.19
N MET A 21 10.38 5.12 -3.76
CA MET A 21 9.16 4.73 -3.05
C MET A 21 9.42 3.52 -2.15
N ASP A 22 8.91 3.60 -0.91
CA ASP A 22 9.00 2.52 0.06
C ASP A 22 7.71 1.70 0.11
N PHE A 23 7.81 0.48 0.60
CA PHE A 23 6.69 -0.44 0.74
C PHE A 23 6.72 -1.11 2.11
N LEU A 24 5.57 -1.64 2.54
CA LEU A 24 5.52 -2.46 3.74
C LEU A 24 6.39 -3.70 3.56
N GLU A 25 7.06 -4.13 4.63
CA GLU A 25 7.81 -5.39 4.59
C GLU A 25 6.88 -6.60 4.60
N CYS A 26 5.82 -6.52 5.40
CA CYS A 26 4.86 -7.62 5.56
C CYS A 26 4.02 -7.84 4.30
N ILE A 27 3.50 -6.76 3.73
CA ILE A 27 2.68 -6.80 2.51
C ILE A 27 3.42 -5.99 1.45
N GLN A 28 4.26 -6.66 0.70
CA GLN A 28 5.34 -6.04 -0.06
C GLN A 28 4.89 -5.16 -1.23
N ASP A 29 3.65 -5.27 -1.65
CA ASP A 29 3.15 -4.42 -2.74
C ASP A 29 2.26 -3.27 -2.26
N VAL A 30 2.22 -3.02 -0.95
CA VAL A 30 1.50 -1.88 -0.39
C VAL A 30 2.49 -0.76 -0.09
N PRO A 31 2.39 0.37 -0.80
CA PRO A 31 3.33 1.48 -0.61
C PRO A 31 3.10 2.20 0.71
N ILE A 32 4.17 2.79 1.23
CA ILE A 32 4.10 3.69 2.38
C ILE A 32 4.89 4.96 2.06
N ASN A 33 4.54 6.05 2.75
CA ASN A 33 5.31 7.29 2.67
C ASN A 33 6.11 7.47 3.97
N ASN A 34 6.87 8.56 4.07
CA ASN A 34 7.75 8.79 5.20
C ASN A 34 7.02 9.10 6.51
N LYS A 35 5.70 9.23 6.49
CA LYS A 35 4.89 9.48 7.68
C LYS A 35 4.19 8.22 8.17
N ILE A 36 4.38 7.12 7.48
CA ILE A 36 3.80 5.82 7.84
C ILE A 36 4.95 4.89 8.22
N ILE A 37 4.94 4.45 9.48
CA ILE A 37 6.04 3.68 10.04
C ILE A 37 5.52 2.31 10.44
N GLU A 38 5.95 1.28 9.73
CA GLU A 38 5.55 -0.10 10.01
C GLU A 38 6.04 -0.51 11.39
N ILE A 39 5.14 -1.09 12.21
CA ILE A 39 5.50 -1.56 13.55
C ILE A 39 6.15 -2.93 13.41
N LYS A 40 7.39 -3.03 13.84
CA LYS A 40 8.14 -4.28 13.80
C LYS A 40 7.45 -5.32 14.66
N LYS A 41 7.47 -6.58 14.20
CA LYS A 41 6.84 -7.72 14.89
C LYS A 41 5.32 -7.69 14.88
N SER A 42 4.69 -6.74 14.17
CA SER A 42 3.23 -6.75 14.04
C SER A 42 2.77 -7.56 12.82
N CYS A 43 3.68 -8.02 11.98
CA CYS A 43 3.34 -8.78 10.78
C CYS A 43 2.84 -10.18 11.16
N PHE A 44 1.66 -10.51 10.68
CA PHE A 44 1.05 -11.82 10.88
C PHE A 44 0.71 -12.40 9.52
N VAL A 45 1.10 -13.64 9.27
CA VAL A 45 0.82 -14.32 8.01
C VAL A 45 0.20 -15.67 8.32
N PHE A 46 -0.93 -15.96 7.71
CA PHE A 46 -1.61 -17.24 7.84
C PHE A 46 -1.87 -17.81 6.46
N ASP A 47 -1.34 -19.00 6.19
CA ASP A 47 -1.54 -19.72 4.93
C ASP A 47 -2.47 -20.89 5.15
N SER A 48 -3.35 -21.11 4.18
CA SER A 48 -4.23 -22.28 4.14
C SER A 48 -4.33 -22.75 2.69
N ASP A 49 -5.03 -23.89 2.51
CA ASP A 49 -5.24 -24.42 1.16
C ASP A 49 -6.08 -23.50 0.29
N THR A 50 -6.90 -22.65 0.89
CA THR A 50 -7.83 -21.80 0.16
C THR A 50 -7.37 -20.36 0.01
N GLY A 51 -6.32 -19.96 0.72
CA GLY A 51 -5.87 -18.59 0.61
C GLY A 51 -4.82 -18.21 1.62
N LYS A 52 -4.51 -16.92 1.63
CA LYS A 52 -3.48 -16.35 2.48
C LYS A 52 -4.00 -15.06 3.12
N ILE A 53 -3.79 -14.92 4.42
CA ILE A 53 -4.14 -13.72 5.16
C ILE A 53 -2.86 -13.09 5.69
N MET A 54 -2.70 -11.80 5.45
CA MET A 54 -1.58 -11.03 6.02
C MET A 54 -2.15 -9.84 6.76
N SER A 55 -1.58 -9.56 7.94
CA SER A 55 -2.00 -8.43 8.75
C SER A 55 -0.77 -7.74 9.32
N VAL A 56 -0.79 -6.42 9.33
CA VAL A 56 0.33 -5.63 9.87
C VAL A 56 -0.18 -4.29 10.35
N GLU A 57 0.50 -3.72 11.33
CA GLU A 57 0.18 -2.41 11.87
C GLU A 57 1.29 -1.42 11.56
N ALA A 58 0.89 -0.16 11.45
CA ALA A 58 1.83 0.95 11.25
C ALA A 58 1.36 2.16 12.05
N ASP A 59 2.30 2.94 12.52
CA ASP A 59 2.01 4.23 13.14
C ASP A 59 1.94 5.30 12.06
N SER A 60 1.03 6.25 12.23
CA SER A 60 0.88 7.37 11.32
C SER A 60 1.24 8.68 12.02
N LEU A 61 2.05 9.49 11.35
CA LEU A 61 2.33 10.86 11.75
C LEU A 61 1.37 11.84 11.08
N SER A 62 0.46 11.33 10.25
CA SER A 62 -0.53 12.13 9.52
C SER A 62 -1.92 11.93 10.11
N SER A 63 -2.86 12.81 9.74
CA SER A 63 -4.26 12.64 10.10
C SER A 63 -4.88 11.46 9.34
N ASN A 64 -6.03 10.97 9.83
CA ASN A 64 -6.75 9.90 9.15
C ASN A 64 -7.08 10.26 7.70
N ILE A 65 -7.55 11.49 7.49
CA ILE A 65 -7.91 11.95 6.15
C ILE A 65 -6.72 11.93 5.21
N GLU A 66 -5.55 12.36 5.69
CA GLU A 66 -4.34 12.36 4.88
C GLU A 66 -3.89 10.94 4.52
N VAL A 67 -3.98 10.01 5.47
CA VAL A 67 -3.63 8.61 5.21
C VAL A 67 -4.56 8.02 4.17
N LEU A 68 -5.88 8.19 4.34
CA LEU A 68 -6.85 7.63 3.40
C LEU A 68 -6.70 8.25 2.01
N ASN A 69 -6.46 9.56 1.93
CA ASN A 69 -6.24 10.22 0.64
C ASN A 69 -4.98 9.71 -0.04
N PHE A 70 -3.92 9.46 0.73
CA PHE A 70 -2.71 8.87 0.18
C PHE A 70 -3.01 7.53 -0.47
N TYR A 71 -3.73 6.63 0.22
CA TYR A 71 -4.02 5.31 -0.33
C TYR A 71 -5.04 5.35 -1.46
N LYS A 72 -6.02 6.24 -1.41
CA LYS A 72 -6.95 6.41 -2.53
C LYS A 72 -6.26 6.87 -3.80
N THR A 73 -5.17 7.61 -3.66
CA THR A 73 -4.41 8.10 -4.82
C THR A 73 -3.40 7.06 -5.30
N ILE A 74 -2.65 6.46 -4.38
CA ILE A 74 -1.51 5.63 -4.77
C ILE A 74 -1.93 4.22 -5.18
N LEU A 75 -2.91 3.62 -4.52
CA LEU A 75 -3.25 2.22 -4.80
C LEU A 75 -3.89 2.02 -6.16
N ILE A 76 -4.57 3.04 -6.70
CA ILE A 76 -5.10 2.99 -8.05
C ILE A 76 -3.97 2.78 -9.07
N GLN A 77 -2.80 3.33 -8.81
CA GLN A 77 -1.64 3.17 -9.69
C GLN A 77 -1.05 1.76 -9.66
N PHE A 78 -1.45 0.96 -8.67
CA PHE A 78 -1.03 -0.44 -8.54
C PHE A 78 -2.18 -1.40 -8.85
N ASP A 79 -3.16 -0.92 -9.63
CA ASP A 79 -4.29 -1.71 -10.14
C ASP A 79 -5.30 -2.12 -9.09
N TRP A 80 -5.31 -1.44 -7.95
CA TRP A 80 -6.35 -1.64 -6.95
C TRP A 80 -7.57 -0.80 -7.28
N ASP A 81 -8.76 -1.36 -7.07
CA ASP A 81 -10.02 -0.66 -7.22
C ASP A 81 -10.61 -0.37 -5.85
N LEU A 82 -11.06 0.87 -5.65
CA LEU A 82 -11.74 1.24 -4.42
C LEU A 82 -13.11 0.60 -4.36
N LYS A 83 -13.38 -0.17 -3.31
CA LYS A 83 -14.66 -0.86 -3.11
C LYS A 83 -15.58 -0.09 -2.17
N THR A 84 -15.11 0.24 -0.98
CA THR A 84 -15.89 0.96 0.02
C THR A 84 -15.01 1.88 0.84
N GLU A 85 -15.64 2.89 1.40
CA GLU A 85 -15.00 3.83 2.31
C GLU A 85 -15.98 4.14 3.43
N LYS A 86 -15.52 4.17 4.68
CA LYS A 86 -16.40 4.33 5.82
C LYS A 86 -15.83 5.35 6.81
N ASN A 87 -16.48 6.50 6.92
CA ASN A 87 -16.27 7.51 7.97
C ASN A 87 -14.81 7.93 8.19
N ASN A 88 -14.01 8.01 7.15
CA ASN A 88 -12.60 8.38 7.26
C ASN A 88 -11.80 7.47 8.20
N GLN A 89 -12.30 6.26 8.47
CA GLN A 89 -11.63 5.30 9.36
C GLN A 89 -11.29 4.00 8.67
N ALA A 90 -11.99 3.66 7.60
CA ALA A 90 -11.81 2.38 6.94
C ALA A 90 -11.98 2.52 5.44
N ILE A 91 -11.16 1.78 4.70
CA ILE A 91 -11.23 1.79 3.25
C ILE A 91 -10.89 0.38 2.75
N VAL A 92 -11.59 -0.08 1.74
CA VAL A 92 -11.42 -1.42 1.19
C VAL A 92 -11.14 -1.32 -0.30
N PHE A 93 -10.09 -2.01 -0.73
CA PHE A 93 -9.70 -2.11 -2.13
C PHE A 93 -9.75 -3.56 -2.58
N ILE A 94 -10.03 -3.77 -3.86
CA ILE A 94 -10.07 -5.09 -4.48
C ILE A 94 -9.16 -5.07 -5.70
N ARG A 95 -8.43 -6.17 -5.90
CA ARG A 95 -7.63 -6.40 -7.11
C ARG A 95 -7.64 -7.89 -7.40
N ASP A 96 -8.27 -8.29 -8.50
CA ASP A 96 -8.45 -9.70 -8.87
C ASP A 96 -9.06 -10.49 -7.72
N ASN A 97 -8.35 -11.45 -7.16
CA ASN A 97 -8.81 -12.26 -6.03
C ASN A 97 -8.19 -11.82 -4.70
N GLU A 98 -7.79 -10.55 -4.62
CA GLU A 98 -7.23 -9.95 -3.41
C GLU A 98 -8.16 -8.89 -2.85
N ILE A 99 -8.20 -8.79 -1.53
CA ILE A 99 -8.89 -7.73 -0.81
C ILE A 99 -7.91 -7.10 0.16
N LEU A 100 -7.79 -5.78 0.11
CA LEU A 100 -6.96 -5.03 1.04
C LEU A 100 -7.85 -4.11 1.86
N LYS A 101 -7.86 -4.30 3.18
CA LYS A 101 -8.60 -3.45 4.11
C LYS A 101 -7.61 -2.60 4.89
N ILE A 102 -7.86 -1.32 4.95
CA ILE A 102 -7.04 -0.37 5.70
C ILE A 102 -7.93 0.31 6.72
N ASN A 103 -7.65 0.12 8.00
CA ASN A 103 -8.38 0.73 9.09
C ASN A 103 -7.46 1.62 9.90
N ILE A 104 -7.98 2.75 10.36
CA ILE A 104 -7.21 3.67 11.20
C ILE A 104 -7.97 3.85 12.50
N ASN A 105 -7.32 3.51 13.63
CA ASN A 105 -7.96 3.66 14.93
C ASN A 105 -7.73 5.07 15.51
N ASN A 106 -8.30 5.31 16.70
CA ASN A 106 -8.25 6.62 17.33
C ASN A 106 -6.85 7.06 17.80
N LYS A 107 -5.89 6.15 17.79
CA LYS A 107 -4.51 6.43 18.21
C LYS A 107 -3.58 6.58 17.01
N ASN A 108 -4.13 6.84 15.84
CA ASN A 108 -3.37 6.96 14.58
C ASN A 108 -2.57 5.72 14.24
N THR A 109 -3.07 4.55 14.63
CA THR A 109 -2.51 3.28 14.20
C THR A 109 -3.27 2.79 12.98
N ILE A 110 -2.54 2.46 11.94
CA ILE A 110 -3.10 1.93 10.70
C ILE A 110 -2.99 0.42 10.75
N ILE A 111 -4.09 -0.26 10.49
CA ILE A 111 -4.13 -1.72 10.43
C ILE A 111 -4.40 -2.13 8.99
N PHE A 112 -3.47 -2.87 8.41
CA PHE A 112 -3.59 -3.39 7.05
C PHE A 112 -3.92 -4.86 7.12
N ASN A 113 -4.97 -5.27 6.42
CA ASN A 113 -5.35 -6.68 6.30
C ASN A 113 -5.47 -7.02 4.83
N SER A 114 -4.72 -8.02 4.41
CA SER A 114 -4.73 -8.50 3.03
C SER A 114 -5.25 -9.93 2.99
N PHE A 115 -6.18 -10.18 2.08
CA PHE A 115 -6.78 -11.50 1.87
C PHE A 115 -6.57 -11.90 0.42
N LEU A 116 -5.85 -12.97 0.20
CA LEU A 116 -5.63 -13.51 -1.14
C LEU A 116 -6.32 -14.87 -1.22
N SER A 117 -7.23 -15.03 -2.18
CA SER A 117 -7.93 -16.29 -2.40
C SER A 117 -7.20 -17.10 -3.46
N PHE A 118 -6.92 -18.38 -3.17
CA PHE A 118 -6.32 -19.29 -4.15
C PHE A 118 -7.38 -20.01 -4.98
N LYS A 119 -8.62 -19.63 -4.81
CA LYS A 119 -9.71 -20.32 -5.47
C LYS A 119 -9.62 -20.17 -6.97
N ASN A 120 -9.56 -21.29 -7.65
CA ASN A 120 -9.56 -21.36 -9.09
C ASN A 120 -10.95 -21.75 -9.59
N ASN A 121 -11.42 -21.05 -10.61
CA ASN A 121 -12.67 -21.45 -11.27
C ASN A 121 -12.63 -21.17 -12.69
#